data_1d771f40ffc0386c34d1613ae1edac86
#
_entry.id   1d771f40ffc0386c34d1613ae1edac86
#
_cell.length_a   1.000
_cell.length_b   1.000
_cell.length_c   1.000
_cell.angle_alpha   90.00
_cell.angle_beta   90.00
_cell.angle_gamma   90.00
#
_symmetry.space_group_name_H-M   'P 1'
#
loop_
_entity.id
_entity.type
_entity.pdbx_description
1 polymer ?
#
loop_
_entity_poly.entity_id
_entity_poly.type
_entity_poly.pdbx_seq_one_letter_code
_entity_poly.pdbx_strand_id
1 'polypeptide(L)'
;MIIDFHTHTFPEKIAERTIDILESNTEKVQGVRSKAHTDATVAGLLKSMDECGVDISVVMPIATNTKQSSTINRVAQETNSRDRLFSFGSLHPMQEDWEKTLYDIKEKGLLGIKLHPEYQQFYIDSPESVRILKKCEELGLLVTLHTGLDIGVFPPVHCMPERLRRVLDYECSGKNMIAAHMGGWRAWDDVEKYLV
;
A
#
# COMPACT_ATOMS: atom_id res chain seq x y z
N MET A 1 0.78 18.37 -15.86
CA MET A 1 0.36 17.82 -14.55
C MET A 1 1.11 16.52 -14.31
N ILE A 2 1.87 16.46 -13.22
CA ILE A 2 2.63 15.27 -12.79
C ILE A 2 1.99 14.74 -11.50
N ILE A 3 1.65 13.47 -11.50
CA ILE A 3 1.02 12.80 -10.34
C ILE A 3 1.96 11.70 -9.85
N ASP A 4 2.45 11.82 -8.61
CA ASP A 4 3.12 10.73 -7.92
C ASP A 4 2.08 9.85 -7.22
N PHE A 5 1.81 8.71 -7.82
CA PHE A 5 0.71 7.83 -7.38
C PHE A 5 1.10 6.87 -6.25
N HIS A 6 2.34 6.89 -5.75
CA HIS A 6 2.78 5.93 -4.72
C HIS A 6 3.74 6.56 -3.72
N THR A 7 3.21 7.27 -2.75
CA THR A 7 4.00 7.88 -1.68
C THR A 7 3.61 7.33 -0.30
N HIS A 8 4.52 7.48 0.65
CA HIS A 8 4.28 7.08 2.05
C HIS A 8 4.68 8.22 2.98
N THR A 9 3.80 8.53 3.94
CA THR A 9 4.11 9.47 5.02
C THR A 9 3.68 8.88 6.36
N PHE A 10 4.32 9.36 7.42
CA PHE A 10 4.02 9.00 8.80
C PHE A 10 3.77 10.26 9.62
N PRO A 11 2.96 10.16 10.71
CA PRO A 11 2.89 11.24 11.68
C PRO A 11 4.28 11.60 12.21
N GLU A 12 4.58 12.90 12.35
CA GLU A 12 5.91 13.41 12.74
C GLU A 12 6.51 12.69 13.94
N LYS A 13 5.67 12.39 14.95
CA LYS A 13 6.09 11.73 16.20
C LYS A 13 6.72 10.35 16.01
N ILE A 14 6.44 9.69 14.89
CA ILE A 14 6.91 8.32 14.60
C ILE A 14 7.74 8.21 13.33
N ALA A 15 7.81 9.26 12.52
CA ALA A 15 8.44 9.22 11.20
C ALA A 15 9.90 8.78 11.26
N GLU A 16 10.73 9.46 12.06
CA GLU A 16 12.15 9.13 12.22
C GLU A 16 12.36 7.68 12.66
N ARG A 17 11.66 7.25 13.71
CA ARG A 17 11.76 5.87 14.21
C ARG A 17 11.30 4.85 13.16
N THR A 18 10.29 5.18 12.38
CA THR A 18 9.78 4.28 11.34
C THR A 18 10.80 4.13 10.22
N ILE A 19 11.43 5.22 9.79
CA ILE A 19 12.52 5.19 8.80
C ILE A 19 13.67 4.31 9.31
N ASP A 20 14.12 4.51 10.54
CA ASP A 20 15.20 3.73 11.14
C ASP A 20 14.91 2.22 11.14
N ILE A 21 13.67 1.83 11.46
CA ILE A 21 13.21 0.44 11.39
C ILE A 21 13.25 -0.09 9.94
N LEU A 22 12.77 0.67 8.96
CA LEU A 22 12.76 0.28 7.57
C LEU A 22 14.19 0.11 7.03
N GLU A 23 15.08 1.05 7.31
CA GLU A 23 16.50 0.95 6.95
C GLU A 23 17.18 -0.27 7.61
N SER A 24 16.91 -0.52 8.90
CA SER A 24 17.41 -1.71 9.60
C SER A 24 16.89 -3.02 8.98
N ASN A 25 15.64 -3.04 8.52
CA ASN A 25 15.09 -4.20 7.83
C ASN A 25 15.80 -4.46 6.50
N THR A 26 16.10 -3.42 5.71
CA THR A 26 16.88 -3.61 4.47
C THR A 26 18.27 -4.14 4.76
N GLU A 27 18.94 -3.68 5.83
CA GLU A 27 20.23 -4.20 6.25
C GLU A 27 20.16 -5.69 6.59
N LYS A 28 19.16 -6.12 7.35
CA LYS A 28 18.98 -7.53 7.72
C LYS A 28 18.75 -8.43 6.51
N VAL A 29 17.96 -7.97 5.54
CA VAL A 29 17.55 -8.78 4.38
C VAL A 29 18.57 -8.74 3.25
N GLN A 30 19.17 -7.57 2.98
CA GLN A 30 20.06 -7.34 1.84
C GLN A 30 21.55 -7.33 2.24
N GLY A 31 21.87 -7.31 3.54
CA GLY A 31 23.23 -7.13 4.03
C GLY A 31 23.76 -5.69 3.91
N VAL A 32 22.95 -4.76 3.42
CA VAL A 32 23.33 -3.35 3.25
C VAL A 32 22.16 -2.47 3.74
N ARG A 33 22.49 -1.50 4.59
CA ARG A 33 21.51 -0.51 5.07
C ARG A 33 21.25 0.53 3.97
N SER A 34 20.05 0.50 3.43
CA SER A 34 19.60 1.50 2.46
C SER A 34 19.14 2.75 3.21
N LYS A 35 19.84 3.87 2.99
CA LYS A 35 19.50 5.13 3.65
C LYS A 35 18.33 5.81 2.95
N ALA A 36 17.34 6.24 3.73
CA ALA A 36 16.24 7.06 3.23
C ALA A 36 16.72 8.47 2.86
N HIS A 37 16.15 9.03 1.79
CA HIS A 37 16.40 10.40 1.33
C HIS A 37 15.22 11.34 1.62
N THR A 38 14.39 10.98 2.60
CA THR A 38 13.20 11.71 3.02
C THR A 38 13.05 11.64 4.53
N ASP A 39 12.37 12.61 5.12
CA ASP A 39 11.94 12.56 6.52
C ASP A 39 10.60 11.79 6.70
N ALA A 40 9.99 11.39 5.58
CA ALA A 40 8.71 10.69 5.50
C ALA A 40 7.55 11.38 6.24
N THR A 41 7.60 12.71 6.37
CA THR A 41 6.50 13.53 6.90
C THR A 41 5.66 14.11 5.77
N VAL A 42 4.44 14.56 6.07
CA VAL A 42 3.61 15.29 5.11
C VAL A 42 4.28 16.60 4.69
N ALA A 43 4.94 17.29 5.61
CA ALA A 43 5.66 18.54 5.31
C ALA A 43 6.84 18.28 4.37
N GLY A 44 7.62 17.21 4.61
CA GLY A 44 8.71 16.79 3.74
C GLY A 44 8.25 16.38 2.35
N LEU A 45 7.10 15.69 2.25
CA LEU A 45 6.50 15.30 0.97
C LEU A 45 6.11 16.56 0.16
N LEU A 46 5.38 17.52 0.76
CA LEU A 46 4.99 18.76 0.09
C LEU A 46 6.21 19.56 -0.40
N LYS A 47 7.25 19.64 0.43
CA LYS A 47 8.51 20.28 0.03
C LYS A 47 9.14 19.58 -1.17
N SER A 48 9.24 18.27 -1.15
CA SER A 48 9.77 17.47 -2.27
C SER A 48 8.95 17.66 -3.55
N MET A 49 7.61 17.71 -3.43
CA MET A 49 6.72 18.00 -4.56
C MET A 49 7.03 19.37 -5.19
N ASP A 50 7.26 20.41 -4.37
CA ASP A 50 7.60 21.73 -4.86
C ASP A 50 8.96 21.73 -5.58
N GLU A 51 9.96 21.11 -5.00
CA GLU A 51 11.31 21.00 -5.57
C GLU A 51 11.35 20.18 -6.87
N CYS A 52 10.51 19.16 -7.00
CA CYS A 52 10.47 18.26 -8.17
C CYS A 52 9.38 18.60 -9.20
N GLY A 53 8.55 19.61 -8.94
CA GLY A 53 7.46 20.00 -9.84
C GLY A 53 6.32 18.96 -9.90
N VAL A 54 6.10 18.22 -8.82
CA VAL A 54 4.98 17.26 -8.72
C VAL A 54 3.72 18.00 -8.31
N ASP A 55 2.66 17.87 -9.12
CA ASP A 55 1.40 18.57 -8.90
C ASP A 55 0.53 17.91 -7.83
N ILE A 56 0.48 16.57 -7.82
CA ILE A 56 -0.36 15.76 -6.92
C ILE A 56 0.43 14.57 -6.41
N SER A 57 0.28 14.22 -5.13
CA SER A 57 0.77 12.96 -4.59
C SER A 57 -0.35 12.16 -3.91
N VAL A 58 -0.27 10.84 -4.07
CA VAL A 58 -1.20 9.88 -3.45
C VAL A 58 -0.48 9.14 -2.33
N VAL A 59 -0.96 9.34 -1.10
CA VAL A 59 -0.38 8.74 0.11
C VAL A 59 -1.03 7.39 0.40
N MET A 60 -0.22 6.36 0.61
CA MET A 60 -0.64 4.97 0.79
C MET A 60 -0.20 4.42 2.15
N PRO A 61 -0.98 4.63 3.22
CA PRO A 61 -0.67 4.06 4.53
C PRO A 61 -0.89 2.55 4.57
N ILE A 62 -0.24 1.87 5.52
CA ILE A 62 -0.31 0.41 5.68
C ILE A 62 -0.65 0.07 7.13
N ALA A 63 -1.76 -0.66 7.34
CA ALA A 63 -2.12 -1.23 8.63
C ALA A 63 -1.42 -2.59 8.79
N THR A 64 -0.29 -2.63 9.47
CA THR A 64 0.53 -3.85 9.63
C THR A 64 -0.01 -4.83 10.67
N ASN A 65 -1.04 -4.46 11.42
CA ASN A 65 -1.76 -5.34 12.33
C ASN A 65 -3.24 -4.97 12.44
N THR A 66 -4.04 -5.85 13.03
CA THR A 66 -5.51 -5.75 13.11
C THR A 66 -6.04 -4.59 13.95
N LYS A 67 -5.21 -3.90 14.73
CA LYS A 67 -5.62 -2.83 15.65
C LYS A 67 -5.32 -1.42 15.13
N GLN A 68 -4.66 -1.30 13.98
CA GLN A 68 -4.16 0.00 13.49
C GLN A 68 -5.13 0.71 12.55
N SER A 69 -6.06 0.00 11.91
CA SER A 69 -6.87 0.53 10.81
C SER A 69 -7.61 1.81 11.16
N SER A 70 -8.27 1.87 12.32
CA SER A 70 -9.02 3.05 12.76
C SER A 70 -8.14 4.30 12.87
N THR A 71 -6.96 4.18 13.52
CA THR A 71 -6.03 5.31 13.68
C THR A 71 -5.43 5.72 12.34
N ILE A 72 -5.02 4.75 11.53
CA ILE A 72 -4.44 4.99 10.20
C ILE A 72 -5.43 5.69 9.30
N ASN A 73 -6.69 5.24 9.24
CA ASN A 73 -7.70 5.81 8.35
C ASN A 73 -8.16 7.20 8.81
N ARG A 74 -8.08 7.52 10.11
CA ARG A 74 -8.26 8.89 10.60
C ARG A 74 -7.14 9.80 10.11
N VAL A 75 -5.88 9.40 10.24
CA VAL A 75 -4.72 10.16 9.73
C VAL A 75 -4.77 10.29 8.21
N ALA A 76 -5.17 9.23 7.50
CA ALA A 76 -5.36 9.25 6.06
C ALA A 76 -6.42 10.29 5.63
N GLN A 77 -7.54 10.37 6.35
CA GLN A 77 -8.57 11.38 6.12
C GLN A 77 -8.06 12.81 6.34
N GLU A 78 -7.28 13.03 7.41
CA GLU A 78 -6.65 14.33 7.69
C GLU A 78 -5.65 14.72 6.59
N THR A 79 -4.94 13.75 6.02
CA THR A 79 -4.01 13.94 4.89
C THR A 79 -4.77 14.24 3.60
N ASN A 80 -5.83 13.49 3.31
CA ASN A 80 -6.68 13.65 2.12
C ASN A 80 -7.38 15.02 2.04
N SER A 81 -7.47 15.75 3.16
CA SER A 81 -8.05 17.10 3.22
C SER A 81 -7.05 18.22 2.95
N ARG A 82 -5.79 17.89 2.78
CA ARG A 82 -4.72 18.87 2.54
C ARG A 82 -4.53 19.06 1.05
N ASP A 83 -4.17 20.25 0.66
CA ASP A 83 -3.78 20.70 -0.68
C ASP A 83 -3.28 19.54 -1.55
N ARG A 84 -3.10 19.49 -2.73
CA ARG A 84 -2.47 18.51 -3.66
C ARG A 84 -2.26 17.06 -3.17
N LEU A 85 -2.75 16.68 -1.98
CA LEU A 85 -2.60 15.34 -1.41
C LEU A 85 -3.93 14.58 -1.42
N PHE A 86 -3.88 13.39 -1.97
CA PHE A 86 -4.94 12.39 -1.86
C PHE A 86 -4.44 11.22 -1.01
N SER A 87 -5.33 10.50 -0.37
CA SER A 87 -4.92 9.36 0.45
C SER A 87 -5.79 8.14 0.19
N PHE A 88 -5.14 7.01 0.28
CA PHE A 88 -5.79 5.71 0.47
C PHE A 88 -6.01 5.46 1.96
N GLY A 89 -6.92 4.56 2.28
CA GLY A 89 -7.00 3.93 3.58
C GLY A 89 -6.21 2.63 3.62
N SER A 90 -6.29 1.95 4.76
CA SER A 90 -5.74 0.61 4.92
C SER A 90 -6.52 -0.18 5.96
N LEU A 91 -6.49 -1.51 5.83
CA LEU A 91 -6.99 -2.45 6.83
C LEU A 91 -6.12 -3.71 6.82
N HIS A 92 -6.16 -4.47 7.91
CA HIS A 92 -5.50 -5.77 7.96
C HIS A 92 -6.49 -6.87 7.56
N PRO A 93 -6.16 -7.80 6.62
CA PRO A 93 -7.10 -8.82 6.15
C PRO A 93 -7.68 -9.72 7.24
N MET A 94 -6.94 -9.91 8.33
CA MET A 94 -7.35 -10.76 9.45
C MET A 94 -8.19 -10.03 10.51
N GLN A 95 -8.51 -8.72 10.35
CA GLN A 95 -9.35 -8.03 11.32
C GLN A 95 -10.83 -8.45 11.21
N GLU A 96 -11.51 -8.53 12.34
CA GLU A 96 -12.90 -8.99 12.40
C GLU A 96 -13.88 -8.01 11.74
N ASP A 97 -13.68 -6.72 11.95
CA ASP A 97 -14.53 -5.62 11.47
C ASP A 97 -14.10 -5.08 10.08
N TRP A 98 -13.48 -5.93 9.26
CA TRP A 98 -12.94 -5.56 7.95
C TRP A 98 -13.97 -4.91 7.02
N GLU A 99 -15.19 -5.42 6.99
CA GLU A 99 -16.25 -4.90 6.13
C GLU A 99 -16.71 -3.51 6.57
N LYS A 100 -16.92 -3.32 7.87
CA LYS A 100 -17.22 -2.00 8.45
C LYS A 100 -16.10 -1.01 8.14
N THR A 101 -14.85 -1.44 8.24
CA THR A 101 -13.70 -0.58 7.94
C THR A 101 -13.70 -0.13 6.48
N LEU A 102 -14.11 -0.97 5.52
CA LEU A 102 -14.24 -0.57 4.11
C LEU A 102 -15.34 0.47 3.90
N TYR A 103 -16.49 0.33 4.56
CA TYR A 103 -17.53 1.37 4.53
C TYR A 103 -17.02 2.69 5.14
N ASP A 104 -16.36 2.64 6.29
CA ASP A 104 -15.76 3.82 6.93
C ASP A 104 -14.73 4.53 6.00
N ILE A 105 -13.90 3.77 5.28
CA ILE A 105 -12.95 4.29 4.30
C ILE A 105 -13.69 5.04 3.19
N LYS A 106 -14.74 4.45 2.63
CA LYS A 106 -15.56 5.08 1.61
C LYS A 106 -16.25 6.35 2.10
N GLU A 107 -16.84 6.32 3.30
CA GLU A 107 -17.50 7.48 3.92
C GLU A 107 -16.54 8.63 4.20
N LYS A 108 -15.27 8.32 4.50
CA LYS A 108 -14.18 9.31 4.67
C LYS A 108 -13.70 9.92 3.35
N GLY A 109 -14.23 9.49 2.21
CA GLY A 109 -13.82 9.99 0.90
C GLY A 109 -12.41 9.58 0.49
N LEU A 110 -11.87 8.50 1.07
CA LEU A 110 -10.59 7.96 0.68
C LEU A 110 -10.71 7.20 -0.65
N LEU A 111 -9.67 7.27 -1.49
CA LEU A 111 -9.70 6.73 -2.86
C LEU A 111 -9.86 5.21 -2.93
N GLY A 112 -9.40 4.52 -1.91
CA GLY A 112 -9.36 3.06 -1.87
C GLY A 112 -8.52 2.58 -0.70
N ILE A 113 -7.94 1.39 -0.85
CA ILE A 113 -7.08 0.78 0.17
C ILE A 113 -5.70 0.45 -0.38
N LYS A 114 -4.69 0.57 0.48
CA LYS A 114 -3.36 -0.02 0.26
C LYS A 114 -3.26 -1.32 1.05
N LEU A 115 -2.89 -2.39 0.37
CA LEU A 115 -2.49 -3.65 0.98
C LEU A 115 -1.01 -3.93 0.70
N HIS A 116 -0.34 -4.48 1.70
CA HIS A 116 1.06 -4.87 1.62
C HIS A 116 1.24 -6.30 2.12
N PRO A 117 1.04 -7.30 1.27
CA PRO A 117 1.05 -8.71 1.66
C PRO A 117 2.27 -9.12 2.47
N GLU A 118 3.46 -8.56 2.18
CA GLU A 118 4.70 -8.87 2.89
C GLU A 118 4.68 -8.34 4.34
N TYR A 119 4.31 -7.07 4.56
CA TYR A 119 4.24 -6.50 5.91
C TYR A 119 3.02 -6.97 6.72
N GLN A 120 1.95 -7.36 6.04
CA GLN A 120 0.70 -7.82 6.65
C GLN A 120 0.63 -9.35 6.76
N GLN A 121 1.62 -10.09 6.25
CA GLN A 121 1.77 -11.54 6.36
C GLN A 121 0.54 -12.35 5.90
N PHE A 122 0.04 -12.06 4.70
CA PHE A 122 -1.06 -12.81 4.09
C PHE A 122 -0.80 -13.04 2.60
N TYR A 123 -1.28 -14.15 2.08
CA TYR A 123 -1.24 -14.41 0.64
C TYR A 123 -2.39 -13.71 -0.08
N ILE A 124 -2.10 -13.11 -1.26
CA ILE A 124 -3.11 -12.33 -2.02
C ILE A 124 -4.30 -13.20 -2.46
N ASP A 125 -4.08 -14.49 -2.66
CA ASP A 125 -5.09 -15.48 -3.03
C ASP A 125 -5.73 -16.20 -1.81
N SER A 126 -5.50 -15.71 -0.59
CA SER A 126 -6.18 -16.24 0.60
C SER A 126 -7.65 -15.82 0.66
N PRO A 127 -8.54 -16.61 1.29
CA PRO A 127 -9.96 -16.25 1.44
C PRO A 127 -10.17 -14.89 2.09
N GLU A 128 -9.35 -14.54 3.09
CA GLU A 128 -9.40 -13.27 3.80
C GLU A 128 -9.07 -12.08 2.89
N SER A 129 -8.14 -12.25 1.98
CA SER A 129 -7.80 -11.25 0.97
C SER A 129 -8.90 -11.14 -0.08
N VAL A 130 -9.29 -12.25 -0.67
CA VAL A 130 -10.27 -12.31 -1.75
C VAL A 130 -11.60 -11.65 -1.36
N ARG A 131 -12.11 -11.88 -0.15
CA ARG A 131 -13.36 -11.23 0.32
C ARG A 131 -13.24 -9.70 0.36
N ILE A 132 -12.05 -9.17 0.72
CA ILE A 132 -11.80 -7.72 0.75
C ILE A 132 -11.74 -7.17 -0.67
N LEU A 133 -11.02 -7.85 -1.58
CA LEU A 133 -10.92 -7.45 -2.98
C LEU A 133 -12.29 -7.37 -3.65
N LYS A 134 -13.14 -8.38 -3.46
CA LYS A 134 -14.52 -8.40 -3.95
C LYS A 134 -15.35 -7.25 -3.38
N LYS A 135 -15.26 -7.00 -2.07
CA LYS A 135 -15.99 -5.90 -1.44
C LYS A 135 -15.51 -4.54 -1.94
N CYS A 136 -14.21 -4.35 -2.16
CA CYS A 136 -13.68 -3.12 -2.75
C CYS A 136 -14.24 -2.90 -4.17
N GLU A 137 -14.35 -3.96 -4.98
CA GLU A 137 -14.96 -3.88 -6.30
C GLU A 137 -16.44 -3.47 -6.23
N GLU A 138 -17.24 -4.05 -5.32
CA GLU A 138 -18.64 -3.67 -5.06
C GLU A 138 -18.77 -2.21 -4.62
N LEU A 139 -17.89 -1.74 -3.76
CA LEU A 139 -17.90 -0.38 -3.22
C LEU A 139 -17.31 0.66 -4.18
N GLY A 140 -16.66 0.24 -5.27
CA GLY A 140 -15.94 1.12 -6.18
C GLY A 140 -14.67 1.73 -5.58
N LEU A 141 -14.06 1.05 -4.59
CA LEU A 141 -12.80 1.43 -3.99
C LEU A 141 -11.64 0.87 -4.81
N LEU A 142 -10.63 1.69 -5.06
CA LEU A 142 -9.38 1.22 -5.65
C LEU A 142 -8.61 0.34 -4.66
N VAL A 143 -7.82 -0.59 -5.19
CA VAL A 143 -6.93 -1.42 -4.37
C VAL A 143 -5.52 -1.34 -4.93
N THR A 144 -4.60 -0.73 -4.20
CA THR A 144 -3.18 -0.78 -4.55
C THR A 144 -2.50 -1.88 -3.74
N LEU A 145 -1.87 -2.80 -4.46
CA LEU A 145 -1.16 -3.95 -3.91
C LEU A 145 0.35 -3.73 -4.00
N HIS A 146 1.09 -4.02 -2.93
CA HIS A 146 2.51 -4.34 -3.10
C HIS A 146 2.61 -5.70 -3.78
N THR A 147 3.39 -5.79 -4.86
CA THR A 147 3.55 -7.01 -5.66
C THR A 147 5.03 -7.31 -5.90
N GLY A 148 5.37 -8.60 -5.93
CA GLY A 148 6.75 -9.07 -6.03
C GLY A 148 7.49 -9.07 -4.69
N LEU A 149 8.82 -9.08 -4.75
CA LEU A 149 9.68 -9.10 -3.57
C LEU A 149 9.62 -7.77 -2.82
N ASP A 150 10.00 -7.79 -1.54
CA ASP A 150 10.26 -6.59 -0.75
C ASP A 150 11.70 -6.59 -0.25
N ILE A 151 12.35 -5.42 -0.27
CA ILE A 151 13.76 -5.30 0.12
C ILE A 151 13.99 -5.41 1.63
N GLY A 152 12.95 -5.25 2.42
CA GLY A 152 12.98 -5.28 3.88
C GLY A 152 12.32 -6.52 4.50
N VAL A 153 11.87 -7.50 3.67
CA VAL A 153 11.18 -8.71 4.15
C VAL A 153 11.78 -9.97 3.53
N PHE A 154 12.05 -10.98 4.35
CA PHE A 154 12.53 -12.27 3.87
C PHE A 154 11.42 -13.06 3.14
N PRO A 155 11.78 -13.90 2.15
CA PRO A 155 10.83 -14.87 1.59
C PRO A 155 10.17 -15.76 2.66
N PRO A 156 8.96 -16.32 2.41
CA PRO A 156 8.31 -16.43 1.11
C PRO A 156 7.62 -15.13 0.67
N VAL A 157 7.51 -14.91 -0.66
CA VAL A 157 6.79 -13.78 -1.24
C VAL A 157 5.30 -14.08 -1.32
N HIS A 158 4.47 -13.17 -0.81
CA HIS A 158 3.03 -13.41 -0.62
C HIS A 158 2.18 -12.96 -1.81
N CYS A 159 2.67 -12.04 -2.63
CA CYS A 159 1.98 -11.53 -3.81
C CYS A 159 2.87 -11.58 -5.06
N MET A 160 3.19 -12.80 -5.51
CA MET A 160 3.82 -13.02 -6.81
C MET A 160 2.83 -12.85 -7.96
N PRO A 161 3.26 -12.46 -9.18
CA PRO A 161 2.40 -12.30 -10.35
C PRO A 161 1.51 -13.51 -10.64
N GLU A 162 2.01 -14.73 -10.48
CA GLU A 162 1.23 -15.96 -10.65
C GLU A 162 0.04 -16.06 -9.67
N ARG A 163 0.24 -15.65 -8.39
CA ARG A 163 -0.84 -15.64 -7.41
C ARG A 163 -1.89 -14.58 -7.73
N LEU A 164 -1.43 -13.40 -8.14
CA LEU A 164 -2.33 -12.33 -8.57
C LEU A 164 -3.13 -12.76 -9.81
N ARG A 165 -2.50 -13.44 -10.77
CA ARG A 165 -3.17 -14.00 -11.94
C ARG A 165 -4.32 -14.92 -11.55
N ARG A 166 -4.12 -15.81 -10.59
CA ARG A 166 -5.20 -16.70 -10.09
C ARG A 166 -6.38 -15.93 -9.51
N VAL A 167 -6.11 -14.85 -8.77
CA VAL A 167 -7.18 -13.97 -8.26
C VAL A 167 -7.96 -13.34 -9.41
N LEU A 168 -7.27 -12.86 -10.44
CA LEU A 168 -7.90 -12.25 -11.62
C LEU A 168 -8.69 -13.24 -12.47
N ASP A 169 -8.24 -14.49 -12.57
CA ASP A 169 -8.92 -15.52 -13.36
C ASP A 169 -10.20 -16.04 -12.70
N TYR A 170 -10.22 -16.14 -11.38
CA TYR A 170 -11.26 -16.89 -10.68
C TYR A 170 -12.07 -16.10 -9.66
N GLU A 171 -11.61 -14.93 -9.23
CA GLU A 171 -12.19 -14.26 -8.06
C GLU A 171 -12.67 -12.83 -8.32
N CYS A 172 -11.92 -12.02 -9.03
CA CYS A 172 -12.16 -10.59 -9.21
C CYS A 172 -11.89 -10.13 -10.63
N SER A 173 -12.59 -9.08 -11.10
CA SER A 173 -12.38 -8.55 -12.45
C SER A 173 -11.05 -7.79 -12.61
N GLY A 174 -10.45 -7.35 -11.51
CA GLY A 174 -9.20 -6.59 -11.50
C GLY A 174 -9.30 -5.13 -11.94
N LYS A 175 -10.46 -4.66 -12.40
CA LYS A 175 -10.62 -3.31 -12.98
C LYS A 175 -10.35 -2.16 -12.00
N ASN A 176 -10.38 -2.43 -10.68
CA ASN A 176 -10.10 -1.49 -9.60
C ASN A 176 -8.76 -1.80 -8.90
N MET A 177 -7.95 -2.72 -9.42
CA MET A 177 -6.69 -3.13 -8.83
C MET A 177 -5.50 -2.44 -9.50
N ILE A 178 -4.51 -2.10 -8.70
CA ILE A 178 -3.25 -1.49 -9.11
C ILE A 178 -2.12 -2.34 -8.53
N ALA A 179 -1.46 -3.11 -9.38
CA ALA A 179 -0.29 -3.88 -9.02
C ALA A 179 0.94 -2.95 -9.02
N ALA A 180 1.41 -2.56 -7.84
CA ALA A 180 2.54 -1.66 -7.70
C ALA A 180 3.83 -2.28 -8.26
N HIS A 181 4.84 -1.43 -8.50
CA HIS A 181 6.15 -1.86 -8.99
C HIS A 181 6.08 -2.58 -10.34
N MET A 182 5.26 -2.01 -11.26
CA MET A 182 5.04 -2.55 -12.61
C MET A 182 4.56 -4.02 -12.60
N GLY A 183 3.72 -4.37 -11.60
CA GLY A 183 3.16 -5.71 -11.47
C GLY A 183 3.96 -6.68 -10.60
N GLY A 184 5.23 -6.38 -10.28
CA GLY A 184 6.04 -7.27 -9.42
C GLY A 184 7.50 -6.85 -9.28
N TRP A 185 7.88 -6.25 -8.14
CA TRP A 185 9.27 -5.89 -7.87
C TRP A 185 10.21 -7.09 -7.96
N ARG A 186 11.25 -6.99 -8.81
CA ARG A 186 12.21 -8.07 -9.09
C ARG A 186 11.61 -9.40 -9.54
N ALA A 187 10.41 -9.36 -10.13
CA ALA A 187 9.70 -10.52 -10.69
C ALA A 187 9.16 -10.21 -12.10
N TRP A 188 9.90 -9.40 -12.88
CA TRP A 188 9.39 -8.88 -14.17
C TRP A 188 9.17 -9.94 -15.25
N ASP A 189 9.97 -11.01 -15.28
CA ASP A 189 9.73 -12.15 -16.18
C ASP A 189 8.40 -12.84 -15.85
N ASP A 190 8.06 -12.95 -14.56
CA ASP A 190 6.77 -13.46 -14.12
C ASP A 190 5.62 -12.48 -14.44
N VAL A 191 5.87 -11.17 -14.38
CA VAL A 191 4.89 -10.16 -14.81
C VAL A 191 4.56 -10.34 -16.30
N GLU A 192 5.56 -10.43 -17.16
CA GLU A 192 5.36 -10.66 -18.60
C GLU A 192 4.61 -11.97 -18.86
N LYS A 193 4.91 -13.01 -18.10
CA LYS A 193 4.30 -14.33 -18.27
C LYS A 193 2.84 -14.40 -17.80
N TYR A 194 2.50 -13.73 -16.71
CA TYR A 194 1.22 -13.94 -16.03
C TYR A 194 0.26 -12.74 -16.09
N LEU A 195 0.76 -11.52 -16.25
CA LEU A 195 -0.05 -10.30 -16.13
C LEU A 195 -0.15 -9.47 -17.44
N VAL A 196 0.67 -9.76 -18.45
CA VAL A 196 0.69 -9.04 -19.73
C VAL A 196 -0.04 -9.81 -20.86
#